data_ab6d1005279c68249dab8ca43c16b3e3
#
_entry.id   ab6d1005279c68249dab8ca43c16b3e3
#
_cell.length_a   1.000
_cell.length_b   1.000
_cell.length_c   1.000
_cell.angle_alpha   90.00
_cell.angle_beta   90.00
_cell.angle_gamma   90.00
#
_symmetry.space_group_name_H-M   'P 1'
#
loop_
_entity.id
_entity.type
_entity.pdbx_description
1 polymer ?
#
loop_
_entity_poly.entity_id
_entity_poly.type
_entity_poly.pdbx_seq_one_letter_code
_entity_poly.pdbx_strand_id
1 'polypeptide(L)'
;MAQTPPARSGRRGGGGAARRAERTAVRFDCAPAIRRRIGTFDILDEEGLSLIEANAETVLEEIGVRFADNPGALARWREAGAEVRGEMVHIPRGLARRLCATAPGRFTQHARNPERSVEIGGTSLVLAPVYGPPFVRDLDGGRRYATMEDFRNFVRLGYMSKWLHHSGGTVCEPTDVPVNKRHLDMIEAHMTLSDKPFMGSVTDPTRAVDSVRMCEILFGKGFVSENTVMTSLININSPLTFDSVMMGALEVYAQANQACIISPFIVGGAMAPVTVAGTLTQVLAEVLAGVAYAQLVRPGAPVIFGTFVTSIDMNSGAPTFGTPEASKILYGAGQLARRLGLPYRSGGALCGAKLPDAQAGYESANTLNAALLGGVNFMLHACGWLEGGLVASFEKFVLDADQLGPLHALASGVDLSENGQGMEALREVGPGGHFLGCAHTQANYREAFWRSEVLDYKPFETWAEEGGRDSATLGQARVKRMLESYQRPPLDPAIEEALAAFIAERKAAEPDAFA
;
A
#
# COMPACT_ATOMS: atom_id res chain seq x y z
N MET A 1 71.51 23.47 -27.59
CA MET A 1 70.20 22.95 -27.99
C MET A 1 69.29 22.89 -26.73
N ALA A 2 68.41 23.87 -26.57
CA ALA A 2 67.55 23.98 -25.43
C ALA A 2 66.26 23.25 -25.75
N GLN A 3 65.84 22.30 -24.88
CA GLN A 3 64.56 21.59 -24.98
C GLN A 3 63.42 22.42 -24.37
N THR A 4 62.41 22.66 -25.18
CA THR A 4 61.15 23.33 -24.78
C THR A 4 60.30 22.37 -23.96
N PRO A 5 59.73 22.78 -22.81
CA PRO A 5 58.78 21.92 -22.03
C PRO A 5 57.42 21.84 -22.69
N PRO A 6 56.68 20.72 -22.52
CA PRO A 6 55.36 20.52 -23.14
C PRO A 6 54.27 21.38 -22.48
N ALA A 7 53.35 21.86 -23.31
CA ALA A 7 52.21 22.69 -22.94
C ALA A 7 51.27 21.97 -21.98
N ARG A 8 50.87 22.63 -20.88
CA ARG A 8 49.82 22.20 -19.94
C ARG A 8 48.47 22.25 -20.63
N SER A 9 47.82 21.10 -20.76
CA SER A 9 46.44 20.98 -21.22
C SER A 9 45.47 21.69 -20.25
N GLY A 10 44.66 22.60 -20.78
CA GLY A 10 43.69 23.37 -20.02
C GLY A 10 42.64 22.48 -19.33
N ARG A 11 42.49 22.66 -18.02
CA ARG A 11 41.41 22.11 -17.24
C ARG A 11 40.09 22.68 -17.76
N ARG A 12 39.20 21.82 -18.32
CA ARG A 12 37.83 22.16 -18.66
C ARG A 12 37.07 22.55 -17.38
N GLY A 13 36.70 23.83 -17.28
CA GLY A 13 35.94 24.42 -16.18
C GLY A 13 34.46 24.08 -16.25
N GLY A 14 34.07 22.83 -16.06
CA GLY A 14 32.63 22.41 -15.98
C GLY A 14 32.23 21.69 -14.70
N GLY A 15 33.20 21.34 -13.85
CA GLY A 15 32.93 20.47 -12.69
C GLY A 15 32.35 21.14 -11.43
N GLY A 16 32.46 22.44 -11.28
CA GLY A 16 32.09 23.15 -10.05
C GLY A 16 30.57 23.41 -9.94
N ALA A 17 29.96 23.85 -11.04
CA ALA A 17 28.52 24.12 -11.07
C ALA A 17 27.69 22.82 -11.04
N ALA A 18 28.11 21.79 -11.76
CA ALA A 18 27.49 20.47 -11.73
C ALA A 18 27.59 19.83 -10.33
N ARG A 19 28.76 19.86 -9.68
CA ARG A 19 28.94 19.38 -8.30
C ARG A 19 28.19 20.23 -7.27
N ARG A 20 27.97 21.51 -7.51
CA ARG A 20 27.18 22.38 -6.64
C ARG A 20 25.68 22.09 -6.84
N ALA A 21 25.22 21.87 -8.06
CA ALA A 21 23.86 21.45 -8.38
C ALA A 21 23.56 20.04 -7.79
N GLU A 22 24.49 19.09 -7.85
CA GLU A 22 24.36 17.79 -7.20
C GLU A 22 24.31 17.88 -5.66
N ARG A 23 25.04 18.82 -5.05
CA ARG A 23 25.00 19.03 -3.58
C ARG A 23 23.76 19.80 -3.12
N THR A 24 23.11 20.57 -3.98
CA THR A 24 21.89 21.32 -3.70
C THR A 24 20.64 20.64 -4.20
N ALA A 25 20.75 19.57 -5.00
CA ALA A 25 19.60 18.73 -5.34
C ALA A 25 19.09 18.07 -4.07
N VAL A 26 17.91 18.45 -3.65
CA VAL A 26 17.18 17.80 -2.55
C VAL A 26 16.89 16.39 -3.01
N ARG A 27 17.73 15.42 -2.62
CA ARG A 27 17.44 14.01 -2.83
C ARG A 27 16.37 13.63 -1.83
N PHE A 28 15.17 13.32 -2.32
CA PHE A 28 14.15 12.73 -1.48
C PHE A 28 14.54 11.28 -1.20
N ASP A 29 15.04 11.04 0.00
CA ASP A 29 15.38 9.71 0.48
C ASP A 29 14.11 8.86 0.51
N CYS A 30 14.17 7.66 -0.06
CA CYS A 30 13.15 6.63 0.10
C CYS A 30 13.80 5.45 0.81
N ALA A 31 13.26 5.08 1.97
CA ALA A 31 13.70 3.88 2.65
C ALA A 31 13.35 2.64 1.79
N PRO A 32 14.20 1.61 1.79
CA PRO A 32 13.85 0.34 1.14
C PRO A 32 12.63 -0.29 1.83
N ALA A 33 11.88 -1.14 1.10
CA ALA A 33 10.79 -1.90 1.69
C ALA A 33 11.26 -2.66 2.93
N ILE A 34 10.41 -2.71 3.95
CA ILE A 34 10.74 -3.36 5.22
C ILE A 34 10.97 -4.85 4.97
N ARG A 35 12.07 -5.38 5.52
CA ARG A 35 12.30 -6.83 5.69
C ARG A 35 12.23 -7.16 7.17
N ARG A 36 11.12 -7.81 7.58
CA ARG A 36 10.91 -8.16 8.98
C ARG A 36 11.97 -9.14 9.47
N ARG A 37 12.64 -8.79 10.56
CA ARG A 37 13.54 -9.66 11.34
C ARG A 37 12.92 -10.08 12.66
N ILE A 38 11.69 -9.65 12.92
CA ILE A 38 10.86 -10.04 14.06
C ILE A 38 9.86 -11.12 13.63
N GLY A 39 9.43 -11.93 14.59
CA GLY A 39 8.37 -12.93 14.37
C GLY A 39 7.01 -12.30 14.13
N THR A 40 6.10 -13.10 13.60
CA THR A 40 4.67 -12.76 13.52
C THR A 40 3.96 -13.17 14.81
N PHE A 41 2.86 -12.49 15.11
CA PHE A 41 2.00 -12.83 16.23
C PHE A 41 0.87 -13.74 15.76
N ASP A 42 0.89 -14.99 16.18
CA ASP A 42 -0.07 -16.02 15.81
C ASP A 42 -1.08 -16.21 16.94
N ILE A 43 -2.38 -16.19 16.62
CA ILE A 43 -3.49 -16.25 17.58
C ILE A 43 -4.32 -17.53 17.47
N LEU A 44 -4.14 -18.29 16.38
CA LEU A 44 -4.80 -19.57 16.14
C LEU A 44 -3.77 -20.69 16.23
N ASP A 45 -4.13 -21.76 16.87
CA ASP A 45 -3.39 -23.01 16.82
C ASP A 45 -3.72 -23.83 15.57
N GLU A 46 -3.10 -24.99 15.40
CA GLU A 46 -3.27 -25.85 14.24
C GLU A 46 -4.70 -26.40 14.12
N GLU A 47 -5.36 -26.67 15.24
CA GLU A 47 -6.73 -27.15 15.27
C GLU A 47 -7.69 -26.05 14.80
N GLY A 48 -7.53 -24.83 15.31
CA GLY A 48 -8.32 -23.66 14.92
C GLY A 48 -8.15 -23.30 13.43
N LEU A 49 -6.91 -23.32 12.91
CA LEU A 49 -6.63 -23.12 11.50
C LEU A 49 -7.29 -24.19 10.63
N SER A 50 -7.14 -25.47 10.97
CA SER A 50 -7.73 -26.58 10.24
C SER A 50 -9.26 -26.55 10.23
N LEU A 51 -9.89 -26.12 11.34
CA LEU A 51 -11.33 -25.96 11.44
C LEU A 51 -11.84 -24.85 10.49
N ILE A 52 -11.19 -23.68 10.49
CA ILE A 52 -11.56 -22.56 9.60
C ILE A 52 -11.39 -22.98 8.13
N GLU A 53 -10.33 -23.70 7.81
CA GLU A 53 -10.08 -24.21 6.46
C GLU A 53 -11.15 -25.20 6.01
N ALA A 54 -11.50 -26.16 6.87
CA ALA A 54 -12.55 -27.14 6.58
C ALA A 54 -13.92 -26.47 6.37
N ASN A 55 -14.24 -25.45 7.20
CA ASN A 55 -15.46 -24.69 7.07
C ASN A 55 -15.49 -23.84 5.79
N ALA A 56 -14.38 -23.22 5.39
CA ALA A 56 -14.29 -22.47 4.13
C ALA A 56 -14.50 -23.39 2.91
N GLU A 57 -13.94 -24.61 2.91
CA GLU A 57 -14.19 -25.61 1.87
C GLU A 57 -15.67 -26.04 1.85
N THR A 58 -16.32 -26.16 3.02
CA THR A 58 -17.78 -26.43 3.11
C THR A 58 -18.59 -25.29 2.51
N VAL A 59 -18.22 -24.03 2.80
CA VAL A 59 -18.87 -22.85 2.19
C VAL A 59 -18.76 -22.91 0.65
N LEU A 60 -17.57 -23.20 0.13
CA LEU A 60 -17.34 -23.25 -1.31
C LEU A 60 -18.10 -24.40 -2.00
N GLU A 61 -18.23 -25.56 -1.36
CA GLU A 61 -18.87 -26.75 -1.93
C GLU A 61 -20.39 -26.73 -1.77
N GLU A 62 -20.89 -26.45 -0.55
CA GLU A 62 -22.31 -26.60 -0.23
C GLU A 62 -23.12 -25.33 -0.47
N ILE A 63 -22.58 -24.15 -0.08
CA ILE A 63 -23.22 -22.85 -0.26
C ILE A 63 -22.91 -22.30 -1.65
N GLY A 64 -21.64 -22.37 -2.07
CA GLY A 64 -21.14 -21.83 -3.32
C GLY A 64 -20.86 -20.35 -3.28
N VAL A 65 -20.37 -19.81 -4.39
CA VAL A 65 -20.11 -18.39 -4.63
C VAL A 65 -20.82 -17.94 -5.90
N ARG A 66 -21.29 -16.71 -5.93
CA ARG A 66 -22.01 -16.15 -7.07
C ARG A 66 -21.06 -15.38 -7.97
N PHE A 67 -21.01 -15.72 -9.26
CA PHE A 67 -20.37 -14.92 -10.32
C PHE A 67 -21.46 -14.23 -11.15
N ALA A 68 -21.80 -12.99 -10.74
CA ALA A 68 -22.90 -12.25 -11.32
C ALA A 68 -22.53 -11.70 -12.70
N ASP A 69 -23.44 -11.85 -13.66
CA ASP A 69 -23.38 -11.29 -15.01
C ASP A 69 -22.04 -11.58 -15.75
N ASN A 70 -21.41 -12.74 -15.47
CA ASN A 70 -20.14 -13.13 -16.08
C ASN A 70 -20.19 -14.57 -16.64
N PRO A 71 -20.78 -14.79 -17.82
CA PRO A 71 -20.86 -16.12 -18.44
C PRO A 71 -19.49 -16.72 -18.75
N GLY A 72 -18.46 -15.89 -19.02
CA GLY A 72 -17.09 -16.35 -19.23
C GLY A 72 -16.49 -16.98 -17.97
N ALA A 73 -16.70 -16.38 -16.81
CA ALA A 73 -16.27 -16.94 -15.54
C ALA A 73 -16.97 -18.28 -15.25
N LEU A 74 -18.28 -18.35 -15.49
CA LEU A 74 -19.07 -19.59 -15.31
C LEU A 74 -18.58 -20.71 -16.21
N ALA A 75 -18.19 -20.42 -17.45
CA ALA A 75 -17.62 -21.41 -18.37
C ALA A 75 -16.28 -21.94 -17.86
N ARG A 76 -15.35 -21.04 -17.45
CA ARG A 76 -14.04 -21.42 -16.88
C ARG A 76 -14.18 -22.31 -15.64
N TRP A 77 -15.13 -22.00 -14.77
CA TRP A 77 -15.37 -22.82 -13.58
C TRP A 77 -15.91 -24.22 -13.92
N ARG A 78 -16.81 -24.34 -14.92
CA ARG A 78 -17.27 -25.66 -15.40
C ARG A 78 -16.12 -26.47 -15.98
N GLU A 79 -15.28 -25.87 -16.81
CA GLU A 79 -14.10 -26.52 -17.40
C GLU A 79 -13.12 -26.99 -16.32
N ALA A 80 -12.99 -26.23 -15.21
CA ALA A 80 -12.16 -26.58 -14.07
C ALA A 80 -12.76 -27.71 -13.20
N GLY A 81 -14.02 -28.10 -13.42
CA GLY A 81 -14.70 -29.17 -12.69
C GLY A 81 -15.58 -28.70 -11.52
N ALA A 82 -15.92 -27.42 -11.45
CA ALA A 82 -16.92 -26.91 -10.51
C ALA A 82 -18.34 -27.16 -11.03
N GLU A 83 -19.29 -27.37 -10.11
CA GLU A 83 -20.70 -27.42 -10.46
C GLU A 83 -21.27 -25.98 -10.56
N VAL A 84 -21.90 -25.65 -11.69
CA VAL A 84 -22.46 -24.32 -11.94
C VAL A 84 -23.96 -24.40 -12.14
N ARG A 85 -24.71 -23.77 -11.24
CA ARG A 85 -26.17 -23.69 -11.24
C ARG A 85 -26.60 -22.22 -11.40
N GLY A 86 -27.02 -21.81 -12.61
CA GLY A 86 -27.23 -20.40 -12.91
C GLY A 86 -25.92 -19.61 -12.75
N GLU A 87 -25.90 -18.62 -11.87
CA GLU A 87 -24.71 -17.84 -11.53
C GLU A 87 -23.95 -18.39 -10.31
N MET A 88 -24.47 -19.42 -9.65
CA MET A 88 -23.85 -20.04 -8.48
C MET A 88 -22.81 -21.07 -8.91
N VAL A 89 -21.63 -20.98 -8.34
CA VAL A 89 -20.50 -21.88 -8.56
C VAL A 89 -20.22 -22.63 -7.25
N HIS A 90 -20.43 -23.93 -7.26
CA HIS A 90 -20.08 -24.83 -6.18
C HIS A 90 -18.73 -25.47 -6.47
N ILE A 91 -17.74 -25.13 -5.67
CA ILE A 91 -16.35 -25.52 -5.89
C ILE A 91 -16.04 -26.76 -5.06
N PRO A 92 -15.75 -27.92 -5.68
CA PRO A 92 -15.43 -29.15 -4.96
C PRO A 92 -14.23 -28.98 -4.03
N ARG A 93 -14.26 -29.68 -2.89
CA ARG A 93 -13.19 -29.67 -1.90
C ARG A 93 -11.81 -29.85 -2.52
N GLY A 94 -10.87 -29.02 -2.14
CA GLY A 94 -9.49 -29.03 -2.58
C GLY A 94 -9.26 -28.42 -3.97
N LEU A 95 -10.28 -28.17 -4.79
CA LEU A 95 -10.10 -27.58 -6.13
C LEU A 95 -9.52 -26.16 -6.03
N ALA A 96 -10.13 -25.30 -5.23
CA ALA A 96 -9.65 -23.93 -5.06
C ALA A 96 -8.20 -23.90 -4.54
N ARG A 97 -7.84 -24.75 -3.57
CA ARG A 97 -6.46 -24.85 -3.06
C ARG A 97 -5.46 -25.28 -4.12
N ARG A 98 -5.80 -26.29 -4.92
CA ARG A 98 -4.91 -26.74 -6.02
C ARG A 98 -4.64 -25.62 -7.01
N LEU A 99 -5.66 -24.85 -7.35
CA LEU A 99 -5.51 -23.70 -8.24
C LEU A 99 -4.68 -22.60 -7.56
N CYS A 100 -4.96 -22.24 -6.32
CA CYS A 100 -4.18 -21.26 -5.57
C CYS A 100 -2.70 -21.61 -5.47
N ALA A 101 -2.35 -22.89 -5.39
CA ALA A 101 -0.96 -23.35 -5.29
C ALA A 101 -0.11 -23.04 -6.55
N THR A 102 -0.72 -22.64 -7.66
CA THR A 102 -0.01 -22.19 -8.87
C THR A 102 0.44 -20.73 -8.80
N ALA A 103 -0.09 -19.95 -7.84
CA ALA A 103 0.27 -18.56 -7.66
C ALA A 103 1.67 -18.41 -7.04
N PRO A 104 2.46 -17.39 -7.44
CA PRO A 104 3.77 -17.16 -6.85
C PRO A 104 3.66 -16.63 -5.41
N GLY A 105 4.40 -17.23 -4.47
CA GLY A 105 4.48 -16.77 -3.08
C GLY A 105 5.27 -15.48 -2.88
N ARG A 106 5.98 -15.04 -3.92
CA ARG A 106 6.74 -13.76 -3.99
C ARG A 106 6.82 -13.29 -5.41
N PHE A 107 6.80 -11.97 -5.59
CA PHE A 107 7.06 -11.34 -6.88
C PHE A 107 7.63 -9.93 -6.66
N THR A 108 8.26 -9.38 -7.69
CA THR A 108 8.73 -7.99 -7.71
C THR A 108 7.74 -7.14 -8.48
N GLN A 109 7.25 -6.06 -7.87
CA GLN A 109 6.62 -4.99 -8.61
C GLN A 109 7.70 -3.97 -9.00
N HIS A 110 7.93 -3.86 -10.30
CA HIS A 110 8.93 -2.96 -10.86
C HIS A 110 8.43 -1.53 -10.87
N ALA A 111 9.26 -0.62 -10.40
CA ALA A 111 9.02 0.81 -10.44
C ALA A 111 9.67 1.45 -11.68
N ARG A 112 9.22 2.64 -12.05
CA ARG A 112 9.86 3.45 -13.10
C ARG A 112 11.32 3.75 -12.78
N ASN A 113 11.62 4.03 -11.51
CA ASN A 113 12.98 4.01 -11.00
C ASN A 113 13.29 2.59 -10.46
N PRO A 114 14.19 1.82 -11.09
CA PRO A 114 14.47 0.44 -10.67
C PRO A 114 14.89 0.31 -9.20
N GLU A 115 15.56 1.32 -8.63
CA GLU A 115 15.99 1.33 -7.22
C GLU A 115 14.80 1.39 -6.23
N ARG A 116 13.61 1.76 -6.71
CA ARG A 116 12.37 1.84 -5.94
C ARG A 116 11.42 0.67 -6.21
N SER A 117 11.87 -0.32 -6.98
CA SER A 117 11.12 -1.57 -7.15
C SER A 117 10.98 -2.30 -5.81
N VAL A 118 9.85 -2.95 -5.60
CA VAL A 118 9.53 -3.57 -4.31
C VAL A 118 9.27 -5.07 -4.48
N GLU A 119 9.77 -5.87 -3.54
CA GLU A 119 9.42 -7.28 -3.41
C GLU A 119 8.18 -7.41 -2.54
N ILE A 120 7.18 -8.15 -2.98
CA ILE A 120 5.94 -8.44 -2.26
C ILE A 120 5.89 -9.94 -1.95
N GLY A 121 5.79 -10.29 -0.66
CA GLY A 121 5.77 -11.67 -0.17
C GLY A 121 6.87 -11.97 0.85
N GLY A 122 6.84 -13.16 1.44
CA GLY A 122 7.80 -13.58 2.47
C GLY A 122 7.84 -12.66 3.68
N THR A 123 9.01 -12.12 4.00
CA THR A 123 9.19 -11.17 5.11
C THR A 123 9.13 -9.71 4.69
N SER A 124 8.96 -9.42 3.39
CA SER A 124 8.86 -8.04 2.91
C SER A 124 7.54 -7.39 3.32
N LEU A 125 7.57 -6.10 3.64
CA LEU A 125 6.39 -5.27 3.88
C LEU A 125 6.53 -3.97 3.08
N VAL A 126 5.60 -3.74 2.16
CA VAL A 126 5.47 -2.55 1.34
C VAL A 126 4.39 -1.66 1.93
N LEU A 127 4.67 -0.36 2.07
CA LEU A 127 3.76 0.64 2.64
C LEU A 127 3.21 1.53 1.52
N ALA A 128 1.89 1.56 1.39
CA ALA A 128 1.15 2.36 0.42
C ALA A 128 0.14 3.29 1.11
N PRO A 129 -0.13 4.49 0.58
CA PRO A 129 -1.00 5.49 1.22
C PRO A 129 -2.48 5.11 1.20
N VAL A 130 -3.32 6.02 1.67
CA VAL A 130 -4.78 5.99 1.63
C VAL A 130 -5.31 5.64 0.23
N TYR A 131 -6.48 4.99 0.18
CA TYR A 131 -7.13 4.58 -1.08
C TYR A 131 -8.66 4.74 -0.97
N GLY A 132 -9.27 5.40 -1.97
CA GLY A 132 -10.70 5.42 -2.23
C GLY A 132 -11.55 6.56 -1.65
N PRO A 133 -11.06 7.48 -0.79
CA PRO A 133 -11.94 8.50 -0.19
C PRO A 133 -12.48 9.50 -1.23
N PRO A 134 -13.79 9.79 -1.24
CA PRO A 134 -14.36 10.83 -2.10
C PRO A 134 -14.16 12.25 -1.56
N PHE A 135 -13.80 12.38 -0.28
CA PHE A 135 -13.59 13.67 0.36
C PHE A 135 -12.13 13.83 0.77
N VAL A 136 -11.72 15.08 0.86
CA VAL A 136 -10.45 15.49 1.45
C VAL A 136 -10.69 16.46 2.60
N ARG A 137 -9.70 16.54 3.50
CA ARG A 137 -9.69 17.50 4.60
C ARG A 137 -8.31 18.09 4.80
N ASP A 138 -8.27 19.39 5.03
CA ASP A 138 -7.14 20.13 5.56
C ASP A 138 -7.60 21.13 6.63
N LEU A 139 -6.66 21.72 7.38
CA LEU A 139 -6.99 22.69 8.45
C LEU A 139 -7.53 24.02 7.90
N ASP A 140 -7.15 24.41 6.68
CA ASP A 140 -7.56 25.69 6.09
C ASP A 140 -8.95 25.57 5.44
N GLY A 141 -9.19 24.50 4.67
CA GLY A 141 -10.40 24.31 3.86
C GLY A 141 -11.48 23.43 4.49
N GLY A 142 -11.15 22.74 5.60
CA GLY A 142 -12.07 21.78 6.22
C GLY A 142 -12.33 20.55 5.32
N ARG A 143 -13.51 19.92 5.50
CA ARG A 143 -13.95 18.75 4.72
C ARG A 143 -14.65 19.21 3.44
N ARG A 144 -14.20 18.69 2.28
CA ARG A 144 -14.76 18.99 0.97
C ARG A 144 -14.58 17.82 0.00
N TYR A 145 -15.28 17.83 -1.11
CA TYR A 145 -15.03 16.88 -2.20
C TYR A 145 -13.60 17.04 -2.74
N ALA A 146 -13.01 15.89 -3.09
CA ALA A 146 -11.67 15.88 -3.66
C ALA A 146 -11.63 16.44 -5.08
N THR A 147 -10.54 17.13 -5.42
CA THR A 147 -10.23 17.61 -6.76
C THR A 147 -9.03 16.86 -7.36
N MET A 148 -8.81 17.00 -8.67
CA MET A 148 -7.64 16.42 -9.32
C MET A 148 -6.33 17.04 -8.80
N GLU A 149 -6.34 18.29 -8.36
CA GLU A 149 -5.16 18.90 -7.74
C GLU A 149 -4.90 18.33 -6.35
N ASP A 150 -5.93 18.01 -5.55
CA ASP A 150 -5.76 17.27 -4.29
C ASP A 150 -5.12 15.90 -4.54
N PHE A 151 -5.58 15.19 -5.56
CA PHE A 151 -5.00 13.90 -5.97
C PHE A 151 -3.51 14.04 -6.27
N ARG A 152 -3.14 15.02 -7.11
CA ARG A 152 -1.75 15.31 -7.46
C ARG A 152 -0.92 15.67 -6.22
N ASN A 153 -1.48 16.43 -5.28
CA ASN A 153 -0.80 16.79 -4.04
C ASN A 153 -0.55 15.59 -3.13
N PHE A 154 -1.49 14.64 -3.01
CA PHE A 154 -1.25 13.38 -2.30
C PHE A 154 -0.17 12.53 -2.97
N VAL A 155 -0.14 12.47 -4.30
CA VAL A 155 0.93 11.77 -5.03
C VAL A 155 2.29 12.42 -4.77
N ARG A 156 2.39 13.76 -4.79
CA ARG A 156 3.62 14.51 -4.45
C ARG A 156 4.07 14.23 -3.01
N LEU A 157 3.15 14.28 -2.04
CA LEU A 157 3.44 13.96 -0.64
C LEU A 157 3.90 12.51 -0.47
N GLY A 158 3.25 11.56 -1.14
CA GLY A 158 3.61 10.15 -1.15
C GLY A 158 5.02 9.93 -1.74
N TYR A 159 5.35 10.62 -2.83
CA TYR A 159 6.68 10.60 -3.43
C TYR A 159 7.77 11.10 -2.47
N MET A 160 7.50 12.21 -1.78
CA MET A 160 8.45 12.86 -0.87
C MET A 160 8.52 12.18 0.51
N SER A 161 7.57 11.31 0.86
CA SER A 161 7.57 10.60 2.14
C SER A 161 8.60 9.49 2.14
N LYS A 162 9.62 9.61 3.01
CA LYS A 162 10.76 8.69 3.13
C LYS A 162 10.32 7.24 3.36
N TRP A 163 9.33 7.04 4.20
CA TRP A 163 8.90 5.73 4.70
C TRP A 163 7.81 5.06 3.86
N LEU A 164 7.25 5.74 2.85
CA LEU A 164 6.34 5.14 1.88
C LEU A 164 7.11 4.54 0.71
N HIS A 165 6.81 3.29 0.39
CA HIS A 165 7.48 2.56 -0.70
C HIS A 165 6.70 2.60 -2.01
N HIS A 166 5.41 2.91 -1.93
CA HIS A 166 4.45 2.82 -3.03
C HIS A 166 3.68 4.13 -3.18
N SER A 167 3.41 4.56 -4.41
CA SER A 167 2.68 5.79 -4.71
C SER A 167 1.17 5.68 -4.41
N GLY A 168 0.66 4.46 -4.28
CA GLY A 168 -0.76 4.19 -4.10
C GLY A 168 -1.51 3.98 -5.41
N GLY A 169 -2.82 4.14 -5.34
CA GLY A 169 -3.74 4.09 -6.48
C GLY A 169 -4.71 5.27 -6.40
N THR A 170 -5.99 5.03 -6.13
CA THR A 170 -6.99 6.08 -5.94
C THR A 170 -6.80 6.75 -4.57
N VAL A 171 -5.78 7.59 -4.41
CA VAL A 171 -5.47 8.27 -3.13
C VAL A 171 -6.59 9.17 -2.63
N CYS A 172 -7.41 9.69 -3.53
CA CYS A 172 -8.74 10.25 -3.31
C CYS A 172 -9.51 10.18 -4.64
N GLU A 173 -10.83 10.37 -4.62
CA GLU A 173 -11.63 10.37 -5.84
C GLU A 173 -11.90 11.80 -6.35
N PRO A 174 -11.22 12.28 -7.41
CA PRO A 174 -11.48 13.60 -7.98
C PRO A 174 -12.92 13.69 -8.51
N THR A 175 -13.65 14.73 -8.10
CA THR A 175 -15.04 14.97 -8.52
C THR A 175 -15.19 16.11 -9.53
N ASP A 176 -14.10 16.83 -9.79
CA ASP A 176 -14.01 17.95 -10.75
C ASP A 176 -13.65 17.50 -12.18
N VAL A 177 -13.49 16.20 -12.40
CA VAL A 177 -13.19 15.57 -13.70
C VAL A 177 -14.22 14.48 -14.01
N PRO A 178 -14.53 14.22 -15.31
CA PRO A 178 -15.51 13.21 -15.69
C PRO A 178 -15.18 11.83 -15.14
N VAL A 179 -16.16 11.17 -14.51
CA VAL A 179 -15.99 9.86 -13.82
C VAL A 179 -15.47 8.78 -14.77
N ASN A 180 -15.94 8.78 -16.01
CA ASN A 180 -15.53 7.79 -17.02
C ASN A 180 -14.11 8.00 -17.56
N LYS A 181 -13.50 9.18 -17.34
CA LYS A 181 -12.18 9.56 -17.89
C LYS A 181 -11.11 9.83 -16.81
N ARG A 182 -11.52 10.09 -15.56
CA ARG A 182 -10.61 10.51 -14.48
C ARG A 182 -9.47 9.52 -14.20
N HIS A 183 -9.66 8.23 -14.49
CA HIS A 183 -8.64 7.20 -14.31
C HIS A 183 -7.36 7.49 -15.13
N LEU A 184 -7.51 8.10 -16.32
CA LEU A 184 -6.38 8.48 -17.16
C LEU A 184 -5.51 9.53 -16.48
N ASP A 185 -6.12 10.61 -15.94
CA ASP A 185 -5.40 11.66 -15.21
C ASP A 185 -4.78 11.16 -13.90
N MET A 186 -5.48 10.26 -13.20
CA MET A 186 -5.01 9.68 -11.95
C MET A 186 -3.77 8.80 -12.17
N ILE A 187 -3.77 7.95 -13.19
CA ILE A 187 -2.63 7.09 -13.53
C ILE A 187 -1.46 7.93 -14.06
N GLU A 188 -1.74 8.92 -14.92
CA GLU A 188 -0.73 9.88 -15.38
C GLU A 188 -0.03 10.58 -14.19
N ALA A 189 -0.80 11.03 -13.21
CA ALA A 189 -0.24 11.67 -12.02
C ALA A 189 0.76 10.77 -11.28
N HIS A 190 0.44 9.48 -11.09
CA HIS A 190 1.40 8.53 -10.52
C HIS A 190 2.64 8.34 -11.38
N MET A 191 2.47 8.22 -12.70
CA MET A 191 3.57 8.00 -13.64
C MET A 191 4.49 9.21 -13.78
N THR A 192 3.96 10.42 -13.64
CA THR A 192 4.71 11.66 -13.89
C THR A 192 5.21 12.35 -12.63
N LEU A 193 4.43 12.34 -11.54
CA LEU A 193 4.76 13.03 -10.29
C LEU A 193 5.50 12.14 -9.28
N SER A 194 5.60 10.84 -9.55
CA SER A 194 6.33 9.87 -8.74
C SER A 194 7.13 8.94 -9.63
N ASP A 195 8.16 8.30 -9.09
CA ASP A 195 8.91 7.21 -9.73
C ASP A 195 8.82 5.91 -8.93
N LYS A 196 7.93 5.87 -7.90
CA LYS A 196 7.59 4.69 -7.09
C LYS A 196 6.59 3.80 -7.83
N PRO A 197 6.43 2.52 -7.41
CA PRO A 197 5.36 1.64 -7.91
C PRO A 197 3.98 2.25 -7.64
N PHE A 198 2.98 1.88 -8.44
CA PHE A 198 1.61 2.40 -8.33
C PHE A 198 0.56 1.32 -8.65
N MET A 199 -0.73 1.66 -8.45
CA MET A 199 -1.86 0.77 -8.72
C MET A 199 -2.65 1.27 -9.94
N GLY A 200 -3.27 0.30 -10.66
CA GLY A 200 -4.14 0.56 -11.78
C GLY A 200 -5.61 0.75 -11.39
N SER A 201 -6.42 1.21 -12.34
CA SER A 201 -7.86 1.38 -12.17
C SER A 201 -8.61 0.06 -12.30
N VAL A 202 -9.63 -0.15 -11.46
CA VAL A 202 -10.45 -1.37 -11.41
C VAL A 202 -11.95 -1.08 -11.55
N THR A 203 -12.34 0.17 -11.77
CA THR A 203 -13.75 0.59 -11.76
C THR A 203 -14.52 0.21 -13.03
N ASP A 204 -13.82 -0.31 -14.04
CA ASP A 204 -14.38 -0.85 -15.27
C ASP A 204 -13.29 -1.64 -16.01
N PRO A 205 -13.59 -2.78 -16.70
CA PRO A 205 -12.61 -3.54 -17.47
C PRO A 205 -11.88 -2.72 -18.54
N THR A 206 -12.56 -1.77 -19.18
CA THR A 206 -11.95 -0.89 -20.21
C THR A 206 -10.90 0.03 -19.58
N ARG A 207 -11.14 0.52 -18.36
CA ARG A 207 -10.18 1.34 -17.61
C ARG A 207 -8.98 0.52 -17.14
N ALA A 208 -9.17 -0.76 -16.86
CA ALA A 208 -8.07 -1.70 -16.60
C ALA A 208 -7.20 -1.88 -17.86
N VAL A 209 -7.82 -2.01 -19.05
CA VAL A 209 -7.10 -2.05 -20.34
C VAL A 209 -6.30 -0.76 -20.55
N ASP A 210 -6.91 0.41 -20.34
CA ASP A 210 -6.22 1.71 -20.45
C ASP A 210 -5.01 1.76 -19.49
N SER A 211 -5.17 1.28 -18.25
CA SER A 211 -4.08 1.22 -17.27
C SER A 211 -2.89 0.38 -17.77
N VAL A 212 -3.17 -0.79 -18.35
CA VAL A 212 -2.14 -1.68 -18.92
C VAL A 212 -1.47 -1.00 -20.12
N ARG A 213 -2.25 -0.35 -21.01
CA ARG A 213 -1.71 0.39 -22.15
C ARG A 213 -0.80 1.53 -21.75
N MET A 214 -1.17 2.31 -20.73
CA MET A 214 -0.32 3.36 -20.20
C MET A 214 0.99 2.78 -19.62
N CYS A 215 0.94 1.62 -18.96
CA CYS A 215 2.14 0.92 -18.54
C CYS A 215 2.99 0.42 -19.72
N GLU A 216 2.38 -0.06 -20.80
CA GLU A 216 3.09 -0.45 -22.02
C GLU A 216 3.84 0.75 -22.66
N ILE A 217 3.27 1.95 -22.59
CA ILE A 217 3.94 3.18 -23.05
C ILE A 217 5.12 3.51 -22.14
N LEU A 218 4.94 3.40 -20.80
CA LEU A 218 5.96 3.78 -19.82
C LEU A 218 7.14 2.80 -19.77
N PHE A 219 6.87 1.49 -19.78
CA PHE A 219 7.87 0.43 -19.55
C PHE A 219 8.25 -0.35 -20.81
N GLY A 220 7.46 -0.24 -21.87
CA GLY A 220 7.54 -1.07 -23.06
C GLY A 220 6.69 -2.35 -22.95
N LYS A 221 5.99 -2.70 -24.04
CA LYS A 221 5.05 -3.83 -24.11
C LYS A 221 5.70 -5.18 -23.72
N GLY A 222 6.89 -5.45 -24.20
CA GLY A 222 7.62 -6.70 -23.88
C GLY A 222 7.93 -6.80 -22.40
N PHE A 223 8.36 -5.71 -21.78
CA PHE A 223 8.65 -5.68 -20.35
C PHE A 223 7.40 -5.93 -19.48
N VAL A 224 6.27 -5.27 -19.82
CA VAL A 224 4.99 -5.43 -19.09
C VAL A 224 4.45 -6.87 -19.18
N SER A 225 4.62 -7.55 -20.33
CA SER A 225 4.14 -8.92 -20.49
C SER A 225 4.89 -9.95 -19.62
N GLU A 226 6.15 -9.67 -19.31
CA GLU A 226 7.03 -10.55 -18.53
C GLU A 226 7.13 -10.17 -17.06
N ASN A 227 6.91 -8.89 -16.73
CA ASN A 227 7.14 -8.35 -15.41
C ASN A 227 5.90 -7.68 -14.84
N THR A 228 5.72 -7.78 -13.53
CA THR A 228 4.70 -7.02 -12.80
C THR A 228 5.18 -5.60 -12.58
N VAL A 229 4.49 -4.62 -13.14
CA VAL A 229 4.77 -3.19 -12.98
C VAL A 229 3.65 -2.47 -12.21
N MET A 230 2.51 -3.14 -12.03
CA MET A 230 1.31 -2.57 -11.45
C MET A 230 0.60 -3.60 -10.56
N THR A 231 -0.02 -3.11 -9.48
CA THR A 231 -0.98 -3.86 -8.67
C THR A 231 -2.40 -3.31 -8.88
N SER A 232 -3.40 -4.12 -8.60
CA SER A 232 -4.81 -3.72 -8.67
C SER A 232 -5.59 -4.24 -7.46
N LEU A 233 -6.55 -3.47 -6.95
CA LEU A 233 -7.39 -3.87 -5.82
C LEU A 233 -8.72 -4.41 -6.34
N ILE A 234 -8.87 -5.73 -6.32
CA ILE A 234 -10.11 -6.42 -6.71
C ILE A 234 -10.94 -6.64 -5.45
N ASN A 235 -11.96 -5.84 -5.28
CA ASN A 235 -12.92 -6.00 -4.18
C ASN A 235 -13.90 -7.13 -4.49
N ILE A 236 -14.26 -7.88 -3.46
CA ILE A 236 -15.33 -8.86 -3.50
C ILE A 236 -16.56 -8.26 -2.85
N ASN A 237 -17.73 -8.41 -3.46
CA ASN A 237 -19.00 -7.96 -2.90
C ASN A 237 -19.47 -8.98 -1.87
N SER A 238 -18.93 -8.86 -0.67
CA SER A 238 -19.30 -9.75 0.43
C SER A 238 -20.79 -9.58 0.83
N PRO A 239 -21.51 -10.67 1.09
CA PRO A 239 -21.04 -12.04 1.16
C PRO A 239 -21.02 -12.77 -0.20
N LEU A 240 -19.91 -13.45 -0.48
CA LEU A 240 -19.76 -14.51 -1.48
C LEU A 240 -20.16 -14.15 -2.93
N THR A 241 -20.07 -12.86 -3.31
CA THR A 241 -20.48 -12.39 -4.66
C THR A 241 -19.32 -11.72 -5.41
N PHE A 242 -19.13 -12.15 -6.64
CA PHE A 242 -18.14 -11.60 -7.58
C PHE A 242 -18.90 -10.96 -8.75
N ASP A 243 -18.85 -9.65 -8.86
CA ASP A 243 -19.49 -8.91 -9.95
C ASP A 243 -18.66 -8.91 -11.23
N SER A 244 -19.33 -8.67 -12.37
CA SER A 244 -18.70 -8.68 -13.69
C SER A 244 -17.68 -7.56 -13.88
N VAL A 245 -17.80 -6.43 -13.20
CA VAL A 245 -16.88 -5.28 -13.32
C VAL A 245 -15.54 -5.62 -12.69
N MET A 246 -15.54 -6.07 -11.42
CA MET A 246 -14.32 -6.44 -10.71
C MET A 246 -13.66 -7.68 -11.33
N MET A 247 -14.47 -8.67 -11.75
CA MET A 247 -13.94 -9.86 -12.41
C MET A 247 -13.37 -9.54 -13.79
N GLY A 248 -13.99 -8.67 -14.56
CA GLY A 248 -13.44 -8.22 -15.84
C GLY A 248 -12.12 -7.48 -15.68
N ALA A 249 -11.99 -6.62 -14.65
CA ALA A 249 -10.72 -5.97 -14.33
C ALA A 249 -9.65 -7.00 -13.91
N LEU A 250 -10.00 -7.97 -13.07
CA LEU A 250 -9.12 -9.08 -12.67
C LEU A 250 -8.61 -9.84 -13.91
N GLU A 251 -9.51 -10.17 -14.85
CA GLU A 251 -9.15 -10.90 -16.08
C GLU A 251 -8.11 -10.12 -16.90
N VAL A 252 -8.31 -8.81 -17.07
CA VAL A 252 -7.37 -7.93 -17.79
C VAL A 252 -5.99 -7.96 -17.12
N TYR A 253 -5.93 -7.74 -15.81
CA TYR A 253 -4.66 -7.69 -15.09
C TYR A 253 -3.97 -9.03 -15.03
N ALA A 254 -4.70 -10.11 -14.73
CA ALA A 254 -4.13 -11.46 -14.70
C ALA A 254 -3.56 -11.85 -16.07
N GLN A 255 -4.30 -11.62 -17.18
CA GLN A 255 -3.82 -11.88 -18.53
C GLN A 255 -2.56 -11.10 -18.87
N ALA A 256 -2.47 -9.83 -18.43
CA ALA A 256 -1.31 -8.97 -18.62
C ALA A 256 -0.14 -9.24 -17.64
N ASN A 257 -0.22 -10.27 -16.79
CA ASN A 257 0.79 -10.58 -15.75
C ASN A 257 0.94 -9.49 -14.68
N GLN A 258 -0.13 -8.74 -14.41
CA GLN A 258 -0.14 -7.72 -13.38
C GLN A 258 -0.81 -8.24 -12.11
N ALA A 259 -0.35 -7.76 -10.95
CA ALA A 259 -0.77 -8.34 -9.68
C ALA A 259 -2.19 -7.93 -9.28
N CYS A 260 -2.97 -8.91 -8.81
CA CYS A 260 -4.32 -8.70 -8.28
C CYS A 260 -4.34 -8.91 -6.76
N ILE A 261 -4.80 -7.90 -6.02
CA ILE A 261 -5.11 -8.01 -4.60
C ILE A 261 -6.57 -8.46 -4.51
N ILE A 262 -6.81 -9.70 -4.11
CA ILE A 262 -8.16 -10.24 -3.95
C ILE A 262 -8.63 -9.94 -2.54
N SER A 263 -9.55 -8.99 -2.39
CA SER A 263 -9.87 -8.43 -1.07
C SER A 263 -11.38 -8.38 -0.81
N PRO A 264 -11.90 -9.24 0.08
CA PRO A 264 -13.21 -9.02 0.66
C PRO A 264 -13.29 -7.66 1.35
N PHE A 265 -14.40 -6.95 1.14
CA PHE A 265 -14.77 -5.76 1.90
C PHE A 265 -15.90 -6.13 2.85
N ILE A 266 -15.60 -6.20 4.15
CA ILE A 266 -16.54 -6.73 5.14
C ILE A 266 -16.70 -5.78 6.32
N VAL A 267 -17.95 -5.42 6.59
CA VAL A 267 -18.38 -4.88 7.87
C VAL A 267 -18.99 -6.03 8.67
N GLY A 268 -18.26 -6.52 9.67
CA GLY A 268 -18.65 -7.67 10.48
C GLY A 268 -19.99 -7.44 11.19
N GLY A 269 -20.89 -8.42 11.12
CA GLY A 269 -22.25 -8.31 11.59
C GLY A 269 -23.28 -7.82 10.56
N ALA A 270 -22.82 -7.16 9.48
CA ALA A 270 -23.65 -6.74 8.36
C ALA A 270 -23.40 -7.54 7.08
N MET A 271 -22.11 -7.80 6.77
CA MET A 271 -21.67 -8.46 5.53
C MET A 271 -20.99 -9.81 5.79
N ALA A 272 -20.84 -10.19 7.06
CA ALA A 272 -20.32 -11.48 7.50
C ALA A 272 -20.94 -11.82 8.88
N PRO A 273 -20.80 -13.07 9.37
CA PRO A 273 -21.15 -13.40 10.74
C PRO A 273 -20.49 -12.44 11.73
N VAL A 274 -21.17 -12.13 12.84
CA VAL A 274 -20.66 -11.19 13.86
C VAL A 274 -19.44 -11.72 14.62
N THR A 275 -19.15 -13.02 14.51
CA THR A 275 -18.05 -13.68 15.21
C THR A 275 -16.75 -13.68 14.39
N VAL A 276 -15.61 -13.53 15.06
CA VAL A 276 -14.29 -13.52 14.41
C VAL A 276 -14.05 -14.79 13.59
N ALA A 277 -14.34 -15.98 14.15
CA ALA A 277 -14.14 -17.25 13.46
C ALA A 277 -15.03 -17.39 12.21
N GLY A 278 -16.32 -17.01 12.30
CA GLY A 278 -17.24 -17.02 11.16
C GLY A 278 -16.79 -16.06 10.06
N THR A 279 -16.32 -14.85 10.43
CA THR A 279 -15.77 -13.88 9.49
C THR A 279 -14.50 -14.41 8.82
N LEU A 280 -13.57 -15.03 9.56
CA LEU A 280 -12.36 -15.64 8.99
C LEU A 280 -12.67 -16.77 8.01
N THR A 281 -13.68 -17.58 8.30
CA THR A 281 -14.18 -18.63 7.39
C THR A 281 -14.67 -18.04 6.07
N GLN A 282 -15.48 -17.00 6.12
CA GLN A 282 -15.99 -16.32 4.92
C GLN A 282 -14.87 -15.64 4.14
N VAL A 283 -13.98 -14.90 4.81
CA VAL A 283 -12.80 -14.28 4.18
C VAL A 283 -11.98 -15.32 3.43
N LEU A 284 -11.71 -16.47 4.05
CA LEU A 284 -10.92 -17.51 3.41
C LEU A 284 -11.64 -18.09 2.20
N ALA A 285 -12.95 -18.37 2.28
CA ALA A 285 -13.74 -18.89 1.16
C ALA A 285 -13.73 -17.91 -0.03
N GLU A 286 -13.99 -16.62 0.23
CA GLU A 286 -14.02 -15.58 -0.80
C GLU A 286 -12.64 -15.41 -1.46
N VAL A 287 -11.56 -15.35 -0.66
CA VAL A 287 -10.21 -15.20 -1.21
C VAL A 287 -9.79 -16.44 -1.98
N LEU A 288 -10.06 -17.65 -1.49
CA LEU A 288 -9.77 -18.89 -2.23
C LEU A 288 -10.45 -18.90 -3.59
N ALA A 289 -11.74 -18.55 -3.67
CA ALA A 289 -12.46 -18.48 -4.93
C ALA A 289 -11.88 -17.44 -5.89
N GLY A 290 -11.58 -16.23 -5.40
CA GLY A 290 -11.03 -15.15 -6.23
C GLY A 290 -9.61 -15.42 -6.73
N VAL A 291 -8.73 -15.94 -5.86
CA VAL A 291 -7.36 -16.35 -6.24
C VAL A 291 -7.42 -17.51 -7.22
N ALA A 292 -8.22 -18.54 -6.95
CA ALA A 292 -8.40 -19.66 -7.87
C ALA A 292 -8.89 -19.19 -9.25
N TYR A 293 -9.83 -18.24 -9.28
CA TYR A 293 -10.29 -17.66 -10.54
C TYR A 293 -9.17 -16.93 -11.29
N ALA A 294 -8.36 -16.14 -10.61
CA ALA A 294 -7.19 -15.51 -11.24
C ALA A 294 -6.24 -16.53 -11.85
N GLN A 295 -6.04 -17.68 -11.20
CA GLN A 295 -5.21 -18.78 -11.71
C GLN A 295 -5.89 -19.54 -12.88
N LEU A 296 -7.22 -19.60 -12.94
CA LEU A 296 -7.95 -20.11 -14.12
C LEU A 296 -7.81 -19.19 -15.33
N VAL A 297 -7.72 -17.87 -15.11
CA VAL A 297 -7.47 -16.89 -16.18
C VAL A 297 -6.03 -17.03 -16.70
N ARG A 298 -5.06 -17.10 -15.79
CA ARG A 298 -3.64 -17.28 -16.11
C ARG A 298 -2.93 -18.02 -14.96
N PRO A 299 -2.53 -19.26 -15.15
CA PRO A 299 -1.69 -19.96 -14.18
C PRO A 299 -0.37 -19.21 -13.93
N GLY A 300 -0.01 -19.02 -12.67
CA GLY A 300 1.16 -18.25 -12.26
C GLY A 300 0.97 -16.73 -12.21
N ALA A 301 -0.24 -16.20 -12.47
CA ALA A 301 -0.52 -14.79 -12.30
C ALA A 301 -0.25 -14.35 -10.84
N PRO A 302 0.47 -13.23 -10.61
CA PRO A 302 0.75 -12.76 -9.26
C PRO A 302 -0.53 -12.29 -8.58
N VAL A 303 -0.75 -12.78 -7.36
CA VAL A 303 -1.91 -12.43 -6.53
C VAL A 303 -1.48 -12.15 -5.09
N ILE A 304 -2.31 -11.40 -4.39
CA ILE A 304 -2.13 -11.10 -2.97
C ILE A 304 -3.44 -11.45 -2.26
N PHE A 305 -3.34 -12.27 -1.21
CA PHE A 305 -4.44 -12.52 -0.27
C PHE A 305 -4.80 -11.22 0.42
N GLY A 306 -5.95 -10.64 0.13
CA GLY A 306 -6.38 -9.37 0.68
C GLY A 306 -7.40 -9.53 1.80
N THR A 307 -7.37 -8.63 2.76
CA THR A 307 -8.45 -8.42 3.72
C THR A 307 -8.72 -6.93 3.92
N PHE A 308 -9.99 -6.59 4.00
CA PHE A 308 -10.46 -5.35 4.57
C PHE A 308 -11.69 -5.66 5.40
N VAL A 309 -11.47 -5.86 6.69
CA VAL A 309 -12.55 -6.24 7.62
C VAL A 309 -12.54 -5.28 8.79
N THR A 310 -13.74 -4.79 9.14
CA THR A 310 -13.97 -3.94 10.30
C THR A 310 -15.18 -4.45 11.07
N SER A 311 -15.36 -4.02 12.31
CA SER A 311 -16.58 -4.21 13.09
C SER A 311 -17.55 -3.05 12.87
N ILE A 312 -18.74 -3.19 13.41
CA ILE A 312 -19.80 -2.17 13.36
C ILE A 312 -20.11 -1.69 14.78
N ASP A 313 -20.29 -0.40 14.96
CA ASP A 313 -20.94 0.12 16.16
C ASP A 313 -22.44 -0.17 16.06
N MET A 314 -22.94 -1.05 16.90
CA MET A 314 -24.34 -1.49 16.89
C MET A 314 -25.34 -0.39 17.25
N ASN A 315 -24.89 0.74 17.80
CA ASN A 315 -25.75 1.88 18.12
C ASN A 315 -25.93 2.83 16.94
N SER A 316 -24.84 3.14 16.23
CA SER A 316 -24.85 4.11 15.13
C SER A 316 -24.90 3.46 13.73
N GLY A 317 -24.58 2.18 13.63
CA GLY A 317 -24.42 1.48 12.35
C GLY A 317 -23.11 1.84 11.62
N ALA A 318 -22.24 2.65 12.21
CA ALA A 318 -20.99 3.07 11.58
C ALA A 318 -19.90 2.01 11.71
N PRO A 319 -19.01 1.86 10.71
CA PRO A 319 -17.86 0.99 10.83
C PRO A 319 -16.87 1.53 11.88
N THR A 320 -16.30 0.63 12.68
CA THR A 320 -15.34 0.94 13.74
C THR A 320 -13.95 0.43 13.38
N PHE A 321 -12.90 1.16 13.76
CA PHE A 321 -11.52 0.82 13.46
C PHE A 321 -10.66 0.84 14.73
N GLY A 322 -9.49 0.18 14.68
CA GLY A 322 -8.61 0.08 15.85
C GLY A 322 -9.14 -0.82 16.96
N THR A 323 -10.20 -1.60 16.69
CA THR A 323 -10.85 -2.51 17.65
C THR A 323 -10.14 -3.86 17.72
N PRO A 324 -10.28 -4.61 18.83
CA PRO A 324 -9.62 -5.91 18.97
C PRO A 324 -10.17 -6.97 18.00
N GLU A 325 -11.44 -6.89 17.57
CA GLU A 325 -12.03 -7.83 16.61
C GLU A 325 -11.35 -7.73 15.25
N ALA A 326 -11.19 -6.51 14.73
CA ALA A 326 -10.51 -6.25 13.48
C ALA A 326 -9.04 -6.72 13.54
N SER A 327 -8.35 -6.50 14.66
CA SER A 327 -6.97 -6.97 14.88
C SER A 327 -6.89 -8.51 14.91
N LYS A 328 -7.83 -9.19 15.59
CA LYS A 328 -7.89 -10.67 15.60
C LYS A 328 -8.10 -11.23 14.20
N ILE A 329 -8.99 -10.63 13.41
CA ILE A 329 -9.23 -11.05 12.02
C ILE A 329 -7.96 -10.84 11.19
N LEU A 330 -7.26 -9.72 11.36
CA LEU A 330 -6.02 -9.44 10.66
C LEU A 330 -4.94 -10.48 10.98
N TYR A 331 -4.74 -10.83 12.25
CA TYR A 331 -3.79 -11.86 12.66
C TYR A 331 -4.16 -13.25 12.10
N GLY A 332 -5.41 -13.68 12.27
CA GLY A 332 -5.88 -14.97 11.77
C GLY A 332 -5.80 -15.09 10.24
N ALA A 333 -6.19 -14.04 9.52
CA ALA A 333 -6.05 -14.01 8.06
C ALA A 333 -4.59 -14.03 7.61
N GLY A 334 -3.68 -13.39 8.34
CA GLY A 334 -2.25 -13.47 8.11
C GLY A 334 -1.69 -14.89 8.27
N GLN A 335 -2.16 -15.64 9.28
CA GLN A 335 -1.82 -17.06 9.45
C GLN A 335 -2.35 -17.91 8.27
N LEU A 336 -3.59 -17.70 7.85
CA LEU A 336 -4.20 -18.42 6.71
C LEU A 336 -3.49 -18.11 5.39
N ALA A 337 -3.11 -16.84 5.14
CA ALA A 337 -2.33 -16.46 3.96
C ALA A 337 -0.97 -17.16 3.93
N ARG A 338 -0.25 -17.21 5.07
CA ARG A 338 1.03 -17.93 5.17
C ARG A 338 0.88 -19.44 4.92
N ARG A 339 -0.21 -20.08 5.40
CA ARG A 339 -0.50 -21.50 5.12
C ARG A 339 -0.74 -21.76 3.63
N LEU A 340 -1.31 -20.80 2.92
CA LEU A 340 -1.49 -20.89 1.46
C LEU A 340 -0.22 -20.52 0.68
N GLY A 341 0.83 -20.04 1.35
CA GLY A 341 2.06 -19.58 0.71
C GLY A 341 1.87 -18.29 -0.09
N LEU A 342 0.82 -17.51 0.18
CA LEU A 342 0.47 -16.30 -0.57
C LEU A 342 0.97 -15.03 0.16
N PRO A 343 1.35 -13.98 -0.59
CA PRO A 343 1.52 -12.66 -0.01
C PRO A 343 0.22 -12.18 0.63
N TYR A 344 0.33 -11.39 1.70
CA TYR A 344 -0.82 -10.91 2.45
C TYR A 344 -0.95 -9.38 2.41
N ARG A 345 -2.15 -8.89 2.12
CA ARG A 345 -2.52 -7.47 2.17
C ARG A 345 -3.54 -7.20 3.25
N SER A 346 -3.32 -6.16 4.04
CA SER A 346 -4.32 -5.59 4.95
C SER A 346 -4.20 -4.07 5.02
N GLY A 347 -5.07 -3.42 5.80
CA GLY A 347 -5.01 -1.99 6.08
C GLY A 347 -3.92 -1.63 7.10
N GLY A 348 -3.60 -0.36 7.15
CA GLY A 348 -2.59 0.24 8.03
C GLY A 348 -3.19 1.23 9.03
N ALA A 349 -3.06 2.53 8.80
CA ALA A 349 -3.52 3.60 9.70
C ALA A 349 -5.03 3.85 9.62
N LEU A 350 -5.84 2.80 9.78
CA LEU A 350 -7.30 2.87 9.69
C LEU A 350 -7.89 3.51 10.96
N CYS A 351 -8.80 4.46 10.80
CA CYS A 351 -9.50 5.08 11.91
C CYS A 351 -10.91 5.56 11.54
N GLY A 352 -11.80 5.65 12.54
CA GLY A 352 -13.13 6.27 12.45
C GLY A 352 -13.14 7.74 12.87
N ALA A 353 -12.02 8.26 13.35
CA ALA A 353 -11.88 9.66 13.79
C ALA A 353 -12.16 10.65 12.66
N LYS A 354 -12.71 11.82 12.99
CA LYS A 354 -13.08 12.90 12.06
C LYS A 354 -11.99 13.96 11.96
N LEU A 355 -11.05 13.94 12.89
CA LEU A 355 -9.93 14.88 13.01
C LEU A 355 -8.63 14.10 13.24
N PRO A 356 -7.46 14.66 12.89
CA PRO A 356 -6.16 14.10 13.24
C PRO A 356 -5.82 14.36 14.71
N ASP A 357 -6.60 13.77 15.62
CA ASP A 357 -6.55 13.93 17.07
C ASP A 357 -6.10 12.65 17.79
N ALA A 358 -6.30 12.58 19.09
CA ALA A 358 -5.93 11.44 19.92
C ALA A 358 -6.65 10.15 19.48
N GLN A 359 -7.93 10.22 19.08
CA GLN A 359 -8.66 9.05 18.56
C GLN A 359 -7.99 8.53 17.29
N ALA A 360 -7.67 9.42 16.34
CA ALA A 360 -6.98 9.05 15.11
C ALA A 360 -5.62 8.40 15.40
N GLY A 361 -4.87 8.95 16.36
CA GLY A 361 -3.58 8.40 16.78
C GLY A 361 -3.68 7.01 17.37
N TYR A 362 -4.62 6.77 18.31
CA TYR A 362 -4.80 5.46 18.95
C TYR A 362 -5.26 4.39 17.96
N GLU A 363 -6.29 4.67 17.17
CA GLU A 363 -6.84 3.74 16.18
C GLU A 363 -5.78 3.38 15.12
N SER A 364 -5.05 4.37 14.61
CA SER A 364 -3.97 4.17 13.63
C SER A 364 -2.81 3.37 14.20
N ALA A 365 -2.35 3.68 15.42
CA ALA A 365 -1.26 2.94 16.05
C ALA A 365 -1.63 1.47 16.27
N ASN A 366 -2.86 1.19 16.73
CA ASN A 366 -3.34 -0.17 16.91
C ASN A 366 -3.36 -0.96 15.59
N THR A 367 -3.90 -0.38 14.52
CA THR A 367 -3.99 -1.06 13.22
C THR A 367 -2.64 -1.21 12.52
N LEU A 368 -1.76 -0.20 12.60
CA LEU A 368 -0.40 -0.27 12.05
C LEU A 368 0.43 -1.38 12.71
N ASN A 369 0.42 -1.45 14.05
CA ASN A 369 1.13 -2.49 14.78
C ASN A 369 0.54 -3.88 14.51
N ALA A 370 -0.79 -4.00 14.47
CA ALA A 370 -1.44 -5.27 14.12
C ALA A 370 -1.03 -5.73 12.71
N ALA A 371 -0.95 -4.82 11.73
CA ALA A 371 -0.55 -5.16 10.37
C ALA A 371 0.93 -5.61 10.29
N LEU A 372 1.85 -4.93 10.99
CA LEU A 372 3.25 -5.34 11.06
C LEU A 372 3.38 -6.75 11.68
N LEU A 373 2.77 -6.96 12.84
CA LEU A 373 2.87 -8.21 13.59
C LEU A 373 2.04 -9.34 12.95
N GLY A 374 0.95 -9.04 12.25
CA GLY A 374 0.16 -10.00 11.49
C GLY A 374 0.85 -10.55 10.24
N GLY A 375 1.99 -10.00 9.86
CA GLY A 375 2.77 -10.50 8.74
C GLY A 375 2.35 -9.94 7.39
N VAL A 376 1.70 -8.77 7.34
CA VAL A 376 1.29 -8.10 6.10
C VAL A 376 2.49 -7.85 5.20
N ASN A 377 2.34 -8.12 3.90
CA ASN A 377 3.34 -7.87 2.86
C ASN A 377 3.05 -6.60 2.05
N PHE A 378 1.77 -6.23 1.92
CA PHE A 378 1.33 -5.02 1.27
C PHE A 378 0.33 -4.29 2.18
N MET A 379 0.77 -3.24 2.87
CA MET A 379 -0.05 -2.44 3.76
C MET A 379 -0.61 -1.26 2.98
N LEU A 380 -1.86 -1.39 2.52
CA LEU A 380 -2.63 -0.29 1.94
C LEU A 380 -3.24 0.55 3.07
N HIS A 381 -3.48 1.82 2.83
CA HIS A 381 -3.96 2.78 3.84
C HIS A 381 -2.96 3.03 4.99
N ALA A 382 -1.65 2.95 4.71
CA ALA A 382 -0.63 3.18 5.73
C ALA A 382 -0.59 4.62 6.27
N CYS A 383 -1.20 5.58 5.56
CA CYS A 383 -1.30 6.98 6.01
C CYS A 383 -2.48 7.71 5.38
N GLY A 384 -2.98 8.75 6.07
CA GLY A 384 -3.91 9.73 5.55
C GLY A 384 -5.41 9.40 5.69
N TRP A 385 -5.79 8.28 6.29
CA TRP A 385 -7.16 7.78 6.40
C TRP A 385 -7.94 8.43 7.57
N LEU A 386 -9.14 8.97 7.29
CA LEU A 386 -10.11 9.46 8.28
C LEU A 386 -11.54 9.00 7.95
N GLU A 387 -12.44 9.17 8.91
CA GLU A 387 -13.90 8.93 8.80
C GLU A 387 -14.28 7.55 8.23
N GLY A 388 -13.54 6.52 8.63
CA GLY A 388 -13.83 5.17 8.13
C GLY A 388 -13.62 4.99 6.62
N GLY A 389 -12.79 5.83 6.00
CA GLY A 389 -12.46 5.76 4.58
C GLY A 389 -13.16 6.78 3.71
N LEU A 390 -13.96 7.65 4.29
CA LEU A 390 -14.63 8.69 3.53
C LEU A 390 -13.73 9.90 3.26
N VAL A 391 -12.70 10.12 4.07
CA VAL A 391 -11.83 11.31 3.97
C VAL A 391 -10.35 10.95 3.90
N ALA A 392 -9.63 11.57 2.97
CA ALA A 392 -8.18 11.70 3.00
C ALA A 392 -7.78 13.04 3.61
N SER A 393 -6.95 13.04 4.66
CA SER A 393 -6.48 14.27 5.31
C SER A 393 -5.02 14.52 5.01
N PHE A 394 -4.70 15.76 4.64
CA PHE A 394 -3.33 16.20 4.37
C PHE A 394 -2.45 16.14 5.61
N GLU A 395 -2.93 16.66 6.74
CA GLU A 395 -2.18 16.64 8.00
C GLU A 395 -1.98 15.21 8.50
N LYS A 396 -3.05 14.41 8.51
CA LYS A 396 -2.95 13.01 8.93
C LYS A 396 -2.02 12.20 8.01
N PHE A 397 -1.99 12.51 6.72
CA PHE A 397 -1.10 11.86 5.78
C PHE A 397 0.36 11.98 6.22
N VAL A 398 0.83 13.19 6.52
CA VAL A 398 2.22 13.39 6.91
C VAL A 398 2.52 12.95 8.34
N LEU A 399 1.54 13.04 9.26
CA LEU A 399 1.66 12.53 10.61
C LEU A 399 1.80 11.00 10.63
N ASP A 400 0.90 10.31 9.94
CA ASP A 400 0.98 8.85 9.82
C ASP A 400 2.25 8.42 9.07
N ALA A 401 2.60 9.09 7.95
CA ALA A 401 3.79 8.78 7.18
C ALA A 401 5.08 8.89 8.01
N ASP A 402 5.14 9.83 8.95
CA ASP A 402 6.24 9.93 9.91
C ASP A 402 6.23 8.73 10.88
N GLN A 403 5.05 8.30 11.34
CA GLN A 403 4.90 7.15 12.23
C GLN A 403 5.21 5.79 11.57
N LEU A 404 5.38 5.73 10.26
CA LEU A 404 5.89 4.54 9.59
C LEU A 404 7.38 4.30 9.89
N GLY A 405 8.14 5.33 10.27
CA GLY A 405 9.53 5.19 10.69
C GLY A 405 9.73 4.26 11.90
N PRO A 406 8.95 4.40 13.01
CA PRO A 406 8.96 3.42 14.11
C PRO A 406 8.70 1.98 13.68
N LEU A 407 7.82 1.75 12.69
CA LEU A 407 7.58 0.40 12.16
C LEU A 407 8.82 -0.17 11.47
N HIS A 408 9.56 0.65 10.72
CA HIS A 408 10.84 0.26 10.13
C HIS A 408 11.86 -0.11 11.21
N ALA A 409 11.99 0.71 12.24
CA ALA A 409 12.91 0.46 13.35
C ALA A 409 12.56 -0.82 14.11
N LEU A 410 11.26 -1.01 14.45
CA LEU A 410 10.79 -2.21 15.14
C LEU A 410 10.99 -3.47 14.29
N ALA A 411 10.67 -3.41 13.01
CA ALA A 411 10.78 -4.55 12.10
C ALA A 411 12.22 -5.03 11.89
N SER A 412 13.22 -4.16 12.08
CA SER A 412 14.64 -4.51 11.95
C SER A 412 15.15 -5.40 13.09
N GLY A 413 14.37 -5.53 14.19
CA GLY A 413 14.75 -6.31 15.36
C GLY A 413 15.88 -5.69 16.17
N VAL A 414 16.58 -6.50 16.93
CA VAL A 414 17.69 -6.07 17.80
C VAL A 414 19.02 -6.28 17.08
N ASP A 415 19.88 -5.27 17.08
CA ASP A 415 21.26 -5.39 16.60
C ASP A 415 22.10 -6.16 17.64
N LEU A 416 22.54 -7.35 17.28
CA LEU A 416 23.39 -8.21 18.12
C LEU A 416 24.87 -8.16 17.72
N SER A 417 25.28 -7.20 16.89
CA SER A 417 26.67 -6.95 16.56
C SER A 417 27.48 -6.56 17.82
N GLU A 418 28.79 -6.55 17.73
CA GLU A 418 29.67 -6.10 18.81
C GLU A 418 29.33 -4.66 19.25
N ASN A 419 29.08 -3.76 18.30
CA ASN A 419 28.60 -2.41 18.58
C ASN A 419 27.22 -2.42 19.25
N GLY A 420 26.28 -3.22 18.75
CA GLY A 420 24.92 -3.32 19.29
C GLY A 420 24.88 -3.87 20.73
N GLN A 421 25.81 -4.73 21.11
CA GLN A 421 25.90 -5.26 22.47
C GLN A 421 26.54 -4.27 23.47
N GLY A 422 27.36 -3.32 23.01
CA GLY A 422 27.93 -2.25 23.84
C GLY A 422 28.79 -2.70 25.02
N MET A 423 29.39 -3.90 24.98
CA MET A 423 30.14 -4.49 26.11
C MET A 423 31.36 -3.66 26.54
N GLU A 424 32.01 -2.99 25.58
CA GLU A 424 33.15 -2.09 25.91
C GLU A 424 32.67 -0.85 26.66
N ALA A 425 31.53 -0.28 26.27
CA ALA A 425 30.92 0.84 26.96
C ALA A 425 30.51 0.48 28.40
N LEU A 426 29.99 -0.75 28.60
CA LEU A 426 29.67 -1.26 29.93
C LEU A 426 30.91 -1.37 30.81
N ARG A 427 32.06 -1.83 30.26
CA ARG A 427 33.35 -1.89 30.98
C ARG A 427 33.92 -0.50 31.27
N GLU A 428 33.83 0.45 30.29
CA GLU A 428 34.32 1.81 30.42
C GLU A 428 33.58 2.57 31.52
N VAL A 429 32.24 2.47 31.55
CA VAL A 429 31.40 3.24 32.49
C VAL A 429 31.35 2.63 33.88
N GLY A 430 31.21 1.33 33.98
CA GLY A 430 31.14 0.61 35.25
C GLY A 430 29.89 0.92 36.10
N PRO A 431 29.79 0.33 37.31
CA PRO A 431 28.64 0.56 38.20
C PRO A 431 28.55 2.00 38.70
N GLY A 432 27.34 2.60 38.56
CA GLY A 432 27.05 3.94 39.08
C GLY A 432 27.55 5.11 38.20
N GLY A 433 28.20 4.82 37.06
CA GLY A 433 28.58 5.83 36.07
C GLY A 433 27.43 6.26 35.14
N HIS A 434 27.74 7.05 34.11
CA HIS A 434 26.77 7.46 33.08
C HIS A 434 27.39 7.39 31.68
N PHE A 435 26.56 7.05 30.68
CA PHE A 435 27.02 6.76 29.32
C PHE A 435 27.11 7.98 28.40
N LEU A 436 26.64 9.18 28.80
CA LEU A 436 26.58 10.36 27.93
C LEU A 436 27.94 10.78 27.36
N GLY A 437 29.03 10.56 28.10
CA GLY A 437 30.39 10.92 27.71
C GLY A 437 31.22 9.78 27.13
N CYS A 438 30.74 8.53 27.13
CA CYS A 438 31.53 7.40 26.68
C CYS A 438 31.67 7.37 25.14
N ALA A 439 32.75 6.74 24.67
CA ALA A 439 33.07 6.65 23.25
C ALA A 439 31.94 6.02 22.43
N HIS A 440 31.30 4.98 22.95
CA HIS A 440 30.20 4.30 22.28
C HIS A 440 28.99 5.23 22.05
N THR A 441 28.59 6.01 23.06
CA THR A 441 27.49 6.99 22.91
C THR A 441 27.86 8.05 21.88
N GLN A 442 29.09 8.57 21.92
CA GLN A 442 29.54 9.58 20.95
C GLN A 442 29.53 9.06 19.51
N ALA A 443 29.87 7.78 19.30
CA ALA A 443 29.84 7.17 17.98
C ALA A 443 28.41 6.93 17.45
N ASN A 444 27.45 6.64 18.33
CA ASN A 444 26.13 6.12 17.94
C ASN A 444 24.97 7.13 18.13
N TYR A 445 25.09 8.20 18.93
CA TYR A 445 23.96 9.04 19.38
C TYR A 445 23.10 9.65 18.26
N ARG A 446 23.64 9.80 17.05
CA ARG A 446 22.92 10.37 15.91
C ARG A 446 21.91 9.41 15.29
N GLU A 447 22.19 8.11 15.35
CA GLU A 447 21.44 7.04 14.66
C GLU A 447 20.80 6.04 15.62
N ALA A 448 21.24 6.02 16.90
CA ALA A 448 20.79 5.05 17.90
C ALA A 448 19.29 5.11 18.20
N PHE A 449 18.70 6.30 18.09
CA PHE A 449 17.29 6.54 18.42
C PHE A 449 16.55 7.12 17.22
N TRP A 450 15.41 6.52 16.90
CA TRP A 450 14.51 7.09 15.92
C TRP A 450 14.02 8.48 16.37
N ARG A 451 13.91 9.41 15.43
CA ARG A 451 13.40 10.76 15.69
C ARG A 451 12.34 11.12 14.67
N SER A 452 11.19 11.60 15.17
CA SER A 452 10.15 12.18 14.33
C SER A 452 10.66 13.44 13.60
N GLU A 453 10.23 13.60 12.35
CA GLU A 453 10.44 14.85 11.59
C GLU A 453 9.28 15.84 11.78
N VAL A 454 8.19 15.42 12.44
CA VAL A 454 6.97 16.22 12.63
C VAL A 454 6.66 16.46 14.10
N LEU A 455 6.70 15.41 14.95
CA LEU A 455 6.33 15.49 16.37
C LEU A 455 7.39 16.20 17.20
N ASP A 456 6.96 16.87 18.27
CA ASP A 456 7.81 17.62 19.19
C ASP A 456 8.18 16.76 20.41
N TYR A 457 9.48 16.72 20.76
CA TYR A 457 10.04 16.05 21.94
C TYR A 457 10.83 17.02 22.83
N LYS A 458 10.63 18.34 22.64
CA LYS A 458 11.35 19.36 23.40
C LYS A 458 10.79 19.50 24.82
N PRO A 459 11.56 20.07 25.76
CA PRO A 459 11.04 20.48 27.06
C PRO A 459 9.86 21.46 26.90
N PHE A 460 8.94 21.46 27.88
CA PHE A 460 7.73 22.29 27.86
C PHE A 460 8.02 23.75 27.60
N GLU A 461 9.04 24.31 28.26
CA GLU A 461 9.43 25.72 28.15
C GLU A 461 9.81 26.08 26.69
N THR A 462 10.64 25.24 26.05
CA THR A 462 11.03 25.43 24.64
C THR A 462 9.83 25.30 23.71
N TRP A 463 8.98 24.30 23.92
CA TRP A 463 7.76 24.09 23.13
C TRP A 463 6.81 25.29 23.26
N ALA A 464 6.63 25.84 24.48
CA ALA A 464 5.79 27.00 24.74
C ALA A 464 6.35 28.26 24.09
N GLU A 465 7.66 28.50 24.18
CA GLU A 465 8.36 29.63 23.54
C GLU A 465 8.25 29.58 22.01
N GLU A 466 8.23 28.38 21.41
CA GLU A 466 8.05 28.19 19.98
C GLU A 466 6.57 28.24 19.52
N GLY A 467 5.66 28.61 20.42
CA GLY A 467 4.25 28.85 20.10
C GLY A 467 3.29 27.77 20.50
N GLY A 468 3.70 26.72 21.24
CA GLY A 468 2.82 25.70 21.83
C GLY A 468 1.95 24.95 20.83
N ARG A 469 2.52 24.61 19.67
CA ARG A 469 1.76 24.02 18.55
C ARG A 469 1.41 22.57 18.79
N ASP A 470 0.18 22.19 18.43
CA ASP A 470 -0.29 20.81 18.43
C ASP A 470 0.19 20.03 17.18
N SER A 471 -0.04 18.72 17.17
CA SER A 471 0.39 17.85 16.08
C SER A 471 -0.28 18.17 14.75
N ALA A 472 -1.55 18.57 14.73
CA ALA A 472 -2.25 18.93 13.50
C ALA A 472 -1.64 20.19 12.86
N THR A 473 -1.33 21.22 13.66
CA THR A 473 -0.63 22.45 13.22
C THR A 473 0.77 22.15 12.69
N LEU A 474 1.52 21.25 13.36
CA LEU A 474 2.84 20.80 12.90
C LEU A 474 2.72 20.02 11.58
N GLY A 475 1.71 19.14 11.46
CA GLY A 475 1.38 18.42 10.24
C GLY A 475 1.09 19.37 9.07
N GLN A 476 0.26 20.38 9.26
CA GLN A 476 -0.03 21.40 8.23
C GLN A 476 1.23 22.11 7.76
N ALA A 477 2.08 22.55 8.70
CA ALA A 477 3.34 23.19 8.36
C ALA A 477 4.27 22.24 7.58
N ARG A 478 4.24 20.93 7.88
CA ARG A 478 4.99 19.92 7.13
C ARG A 478 4.45 19.76 5.72
N VAL A 479 3.12 19.64 5.54
CA VAL A 479 2.47 19.56 4.22
C VAL A 479 2.89 20.72 3.33
N LYS A 480 2.75 21.97 3.82
CA LYS A 480 3.09 23.19 3.08
C LYS A 480 4.56 23.16 2.62
N ARG A 481 5.50 22.88 3.53
CA ARG A 481 6.94 22.79 3.20
C ARG A 481 7.25 21.70 2.18
N MET A 482 6.62 20.52 2.31
CA MET A 482 6.84 19.44 1.35
C MET A 482 6.36 19.82 -0.04
N LEU A 483 5.15 20.35 -0.18
CA LEU A 483 4.62 20.76 -1.48
C LEU A 483 5.42 21.90 -2.12
N GLU A 484 5.88 22.89 -1.33
CA GLU A 484 6.75 23.98 -1.80
C GLU A 484 8.12 23.50 -2.28
N SER A 485 8.67 22.47 -1.63
CA SER A 485 10.00 21.92 -1.97
C SER A 485 9.95 20.76 -2.99
N TYR A 486 8.76 20.39 -3.46
CA TYR A 486 8.59 19.28 -4.38
C TYR A 486 9.35 19.51 -5.70
N GLN A 487 10.08 18.48 -6.12
CA GLN A 487 10.73 18.43 -7.43
C GLN A 487 10.26 17.17 -8.16
N ARG A 488 9.73 17.37 -9.36
CA ARG A 488 9.26 16.28 -10.20
C ARG A 488 10.43 15.36 -10.58
N PRO A 489 10.31 14.03 -10.41
CA PRO A 489 11.32 13.10 -10.89
C PRO A 489 11.41 13.14 -12.43
N PRO A 490 12.60 12.97 -13.01
CA PRO A 490 12.79 13.05 -14.45
C PRO A 490 12.00 11.95 -15.18
N LEU A 491 11.41 12.30 -16.32
CA LEU A 491 10.74 11.39 -17.25
C LEU A 491 11.25 11.71 -18.66
N ASP A 492 11.40 10.66 -19.48
CA ASP A 492 11.78 10.85 -20.90
C ASP A 492 10.68 11.65 -21.62
N PRO A 493 11.02 12.78 -22.27
CA PRO A 493 10.04 13.60 -22.99
C PRO A 493 9.24 12.83 -24.04
N ALA A 494 9.85 11.84 -24.71
CA ALA A 494 9.15 11.03 -25.71
C ALA A 494 8.05 10.15 -25.07
N ILE A 495 8.31 9.61 -23.88
CA ILE A 495 7.31 8.86 -23.10
C ILE A 495 6.19 9.80 -22.65
N GLU A 496 6.54 11.00 -22.18
CA GLU A 496 5.56 12.01 -21.73
C GLU A 496 4.63 12.44 -22.89
N GLU A 497 5.18 12.68 -24.06
CA GLU A 497 4.42 13.02 -25.28
C GLU A 497 3.50 11.85 -25.69
N ALA A 498 4.00 10.60 -25.67
CA ALA A 498 3.22 9.42 -26.00
C ALA A 498 2.06 9.17 -25.02
N LEU A 499 2.28 9.37 -23.71
CA LEU A 499 1.22 9.29 -22.70
C LEU A 499 0.16 10.38 -22.93
N ALA A 500 0.59 11.62 -23.15
CA ALA A 500 -0.33 12.74 -23.42
C ALA A 500 -1.19 12.49 -24.68
N ALA A 501 -0.58 11.98 -25.76
CA ALA A 501 -1.29 11.64 -26.99
C ALA A 501 -2.33 10.53 -26.75
N PHE A 502 -1.96 9.46 -26.06
CA PHE A 502 -2.87 8.36 -25.71
C PHE A 502 -4.04 8.87 -24.86
N ILE A 503 -3.77 9.67 -23.82
CA ILE A 503 -4.80 10.23 -22.94
C ILE A 503 -5.77 11.12 -23.73
N ALA A 504 -5.25 11.96 -24.62
CA ALA A 504 -6.08 12.84 -25.47
C ALA A 504 -6.99 12.02 -26.39
N GLU A 505 -6.48 10.99 -27.03
CA GLU A 505 -7.24 10.06 -27.87
C GLU A 505 -8.36 9.38 -27.08
N ARG A 506 -8.04 8.80 -25.91
CA ARG A 506 -9.02 8.11 -25.07
C ARG A 506 -10.11 9.06 -24.54
N LYS A 507 -9.74 10.27 -24.15
CA LYS A 507 -10.70 11.29 -23.71
C LYS A 507 -11.63 11.77 -24.82
N ALA A 508 -11.15 11.80 -26.06
CA ALA A 508 -11.96 12.19 -27.23
C ALA A 508 -12.92 11.08 -27.69
N ALA A 509 -12.65 9.82 -27.35
CA ALA A 509 -13.41 8.66 -27.81
C ALA A 509 -14.82 8.56 -27.19
N GLU A 510 -15.07 9.19 -26.05
CA GLU A 510 -16.32 9.10 -25.29
C GLU A 510 -16.78 10.49 -24.83
N PRO A 511 -18.10 10.74 -24.72
CA PRO A 511 -18.61 11.95 -24.09
C PRO A 511 -18.28 11.98 -22.59
N ASP A 512 -18.29 13.18 -22.00
CA ASP A 512 -18.06 13.33 -20.56
C ASP A 512 -19.27 12.82 -19.76
N ALA A 513 -19.00 12.03 -18.71
CA ALA A 513 -19.98 11.59 -17.73
C ALA A 513 -19.50 11.96 -16.32
N PHE A 514 -20.37 12.62 -15.52
CA PHE A 514 -20.09 13.05 -14.15
C PHE A 514 -20.86 12.24 -13.09
N ALA A 515 -21.72 11.33 -13.51
CA ALA A 515 -22.51 10.44 -12.66
C ALA A 515 -22.60 9.04 -13.30
#